data_a45470eb9713e5e1757df82f961794e2
#
_entry.id   a45470eb9713e5e1757df82f961794e2
#
_cell.length_a   1.000
_cell.length_b   1.000
_cell.length_c   1.000
_cell.angle_alpha   90.00
_cell.angle_beta   90.00
_cell.angle_gamma   90.00
#
_symmetry.space_group_name_H-M   'P 1'
#
loop_
_entity.id
_entity.type
_entity.pdbx_description
1 polymer ?
#
loop_
_entity_poly.entity_id
_entity_poly.type
_entity_poly.pdbx_seq_one_letter_code
_entity_poly.pdbx_strand_id
1 'polypeptide(L)'
;MLIAVVSDTHGYFTPAEKVLRRFRPELLFFLGDFYADGEKLLSKLEIPGYLVAGNGDRSSQYPQEDKLITIAGVRFFLTHGHNLGVKQGMTRLEAESRKNLAQVTLYGHTHCCYLRQHENCWLMNPGSASEPRDLNEPSVGLIEIGAKQVEFSIISVVDQSLIDGNVWRLEQNN
;
A
#
# COMPACT_ATOMS: atom_id res chain seq x y z
N MET A 1 -0.70 -16.15 0.57
CA MET A 1 0.37 -15.17 0.81
C MET A 1 -0.25 -13.88 1.29
N LEU A 2 0.16 -13.41 2.47
CA LEU A 2 -0.35 -12.16 3.05
C LEU A 2 0.71 -11.04 2.92
N ILE A 3 0.31 -9.92 2.35
CA ILE A 3 1.13 -8.73 2.12
C ILE A 3 0.57 -7.59 2.98
N ALA A 4 1.43 -6.94 3.77
CA ALA A 4 1.09 -5.70 4.44
C ALA A 4 1.36 -4.49 3.54
N VAL A 5 0.50 -3.48 3.61
CA VAL A 5 0.65 -2.21 2.90
C VAL A 5 0.61 -1.07 3.92
N VAL A 6 1.68 -0.30 3.99
CA VAL A 6 1.82 0.80 4.96
C VAL A 6 2.25 2.07 4.23
N SER A 7 1.73 3.21 4.63
CA SER A 7 2.09 4.52 4.09
C SER A 7 2.04 5.61 5.16
N ASP A 8 2.75 6.69 4.90
CA ASP A 8 2.59 7.97 5.60
C ASP A 8 2.69 7.84 7.14
N THR A 9 3.79 7.21 7.60
CA THR A 9 4.04 6.95 9.04
C THR A 9 4.56 8.16 9.81
N HIS A 10 5.19 9.11 9.11
CA HIS A 10 5.71 10.37 9.68
C HIS A 10 6.48 10.20 11.01
N GLY A 11 7.29 9.14 11.13
CA GLY A 11 8.09 8.83 12.33
C GLY A 11 7.35 8.02 13.41
N TYR A 12 6.05 7.75 13.24
CA TYR A 12 5.25 7.04 14.22
C TYR A 12 4.64 5.74 13.67
N PHE A 13 5.47 4.72 13.48
CA PHE A 13 5.08 3.41 12.91
C PHE A 13 4.75 2.33 13.96
N THR A 14 4.99 2.59 15.26
CA THR A 14 4.82 1.58 16.30
C THR A 14 3.40 0.97 16.40
N PRO A 15 2.30 1.71 16.22
CA PRO A 15 0.98 1.10 16.19
C PRO A 15 0.79 0.12 15.03
N ALA A 16 1.26 0.50 13.82
CA ALA A 16 1.24 -0.38 12.65
C ALA A 16 2.08 -1.64 12.89
N GLU A 17 3.30 -1.52 13.44
CA GLU A 17 4.13 -2.67 13.82
C GLU A 17 3.38 -3.66 14.71
N LYS A 18 2.74 -3.17 15.77
CA LYS A 18 2.01 -4.02 16.72
C LYS A 18 0.87 -4.81 16.06
N VAL A 19 0.13 -4.15 15.19
CA VAL A 19 -0.97 -4.78 14.45
C VAL A 19 -0.41 -5.81 13.46
N LEU A 20 0.59 -5.44 12.67
CA LEU A 20 1.17 -6.33 11.66
C LEU A 20 1.80 -7.59 12.26
N ARG A 21 2.40 -7.50 13.45
CA ARG A 21 2.90 -8.68 14.17
C ARG A 21 1.79 -9.72 14.46
N ARG A 22 0.54 -9.31 14.63
CA ARG A 22 -0.59 -10.22 14.85
C ARG A 22 -1.04 -10.89 13.57
N PHE A 23 -1.06 -10.14 12.46
CA PHE A 23 -1.44 -10.67 11.16
C PHE A 23 -0.36 -11.53 10.50
N ARG A 24 0.92 -11.36 10.91
CA ARG A 24 2.08 -12.12 10.40
C ARG A 24 2.19 -12.07 8.88
N PRO A 25 2.27 -10.89 8.26
CA PRO A 25 2.46 -10.79 6.81
C PRO A 25 3.79 -11.42 6.39
N GLU A 26 3.83 -11.92 5.18
CA GLU A 26 5.03 -12.52 4.58
C GLU A 26 5.83 -11.50 3.76
N LEU A 27 5.23 -10.34 3.44
CA LEU A 27 5.84 -9.27 2.66
C LEU A 27 5.30 -7.91 3.12
N LEU A 28 6.12 -6.86 3.02
CA LEU A 28 5.71 -5.48 3.26
C LEU A 28 5.86 -4.64 1.99
N PHE A 29 4.83 -3.87 1.65
CA PHE A 29 4.89 -2.73 0.75
C PHE A 29 4.80 -1.44 1.57
N PHE A 30 5.83 -0.60 1.49
CA PHE A 30 5.87 0.70 2.14
C PHE A 30 5.82 1.81 1.09
N LEU A 31 4.82 2.67 1.17
CA LEU A 31 4.45 3.59 0.10
C LEU A 31 4.92 5.04 0.33
N GLY A 32 5.90 5.21 1.17
CA GLY A 32 6.59 6.50 1.34
C GLY A 32 6.11 7.34 2.51
N ASP A 33 6.70 8.48 2.59
CA ASP A 33 6.81 9.43 3.67
C ASP A 33 7.38 8.77 4.94
N PHE A 34 8.68 9.06 5.16
CA PHE A 34 9.57 8.46 6.13
C PHE A 34 10.05 7.05 5.75
N TYR A 35 10.79 6.96 4.63
CA TYR A 35 11.39 5.71 4.12
C TYR A 35 12.12 4.90 5.19
N ALA A 36 12.85 5.58 6.10
CA ALA A 36 13.54 4.95 7.22
C ALA A 36 12.60 4.19 8.17
N ASP A 37 11.33 4.54 8.26
CA ASP A 37 10.36 3.80 9.05
C ASP A 37 9.97 2.48 8.37
N GLY A 38 9.90 2.48 7.03
CA GLY A 38 9.74 1.26 6.24
C GLY A 38 10.90 0.28 6.47
N GLU A 39 12.16 0.77 6.47
CA GLU A 39 13.35 -0.04 6.77
C GLU A 39 13.29 -0.63 8.20
N LYS A 40 12.89 0.17 9.19
CA LYS A 40 12.68 -0.29 10.55
C LYS A 40 11.57 -1.34 10.65
N LEU A 41 10.45 -1.15 9.95
CA LEU A 41 9.36 -2.12 9.92
C LEU A 41 9.81 -3.46 9.34
N LEU A 42 10.54 -3.47 8.22
CA LEU A 42 11.12 -4.69 7.65
C LEU A 42 11.99 -5.41 8.67
N SER A 43 12.90 -4.67 9.31
CA SER A 43 13.81 -5.24 10.32
C SER A 43 13.06 -5.79 11.53
N LYS A 44 12.06 -5.06 12.04
CA LYS A 44 11.31 -5.47 13.23
C LYS A 44 10.33 -6.61 12.98
N LEU A 45 9.76 -6.69 11.79
CA LEU A 45 8.86 -7.78 11.40
C LEU A 45 9.62 -8.99 10.88
N GLU A 46 10.92 -8.83 10.58
CA GLU A 46 11.80 -9.87 10.02
C GLU A 46 11.26 -10.44 8.69
N ILE A 47 10.70 -9.57 7.85
CA ILE A 47 10.13 -9.96 6.56
C ILE A 47 10.77 -9.15 5.43
N PRO A 48 10.78 -9.67 4.20
CA PRO A 48 11.18 -8.90 3.02
C PRO A 48 10.15 -7.83 2.67
N GLY A 49 10.54 -6.87 1.82
CA GLY A 49 9.60 -5.88 1.32
C GLY A 49 10.15 -4.99 0.24
N TYR A 50 9.26 -4.15 -0.26
CA TYR A 50 9.55 -3.13 -1.26
C TYR A 50 9.10 -1.78 -0.72
N LEU A 51 10.00 -0.81 -0.78
CA LEU A 51 9.77 0.53 -0.28
C LEU A 51 9.87 1.52 -1.43
N VAL A 52 8.97 2.49 -1.46
CA VAL A 52 9.08 3.69 -2.29
C VAL A 52 9.24 4.91 -1.39
N ALA A 53 9.94 5.94 -1.86
CA ALA A 53 10.09 7.18 -1.11
C ALA A 53 8.93 8.13 -1.40
N GLY A 54 8.56 8.93 -0.41
CA GLY A 54 7.58 10.00 -0.53
C GLY A 54 8.20 11.39 -0.68
N ASN A 55 7.37 12.40 -0.77
CA ASN A 55 7.85 13.80 -0.84
C ASN A 55 8.45 14.31 0.49
N GLY A 56 8.16 13.65 1.60
CA GLY A 56 8.79 13.91 2.90
C GLY A 56 10.19 13.33 3.03
N ASP A 57 10.59 12.44 2.11
CA ASP A 57 11.89 11.80 2.12
C ASP A 57 12.91 12.60 1.30
N ARG A 58 14.13 12.73 1.81
CA ARG A 58 15.19 13.44 1.09
C ARG A 58 15.67 12.63 -0.11
N SER A 59 15.50 13.16 -1.30
CA SER A 59 15.90 12.52 -2.57
C SER A 59 17.40 12.15 -2.66
N SER A 60 18.26 12.85 -1.89
CA SER A 60 19.68 12.53 -1.82
C SER A 60 20.01 11.27 -1.01
N GLN A 61 19.06 10.75 -0.24
CA GLN A 61 19.27 9.60 0.65
C GLN A 61 18.53 8.35 0.20
N TYR A 62 17.38 8.50 -0.48
CA TYR A 62 16.50 7.40 -0.80
C TYR A 62 16.12 7.39 -2.29
N PRO A 63 15.98 6.19 -2.89
CA PRO A 63 15.51 6.06 -4.28
C PRO A 63 14.13 6.69 -4.46
N GLN A 64 14.00 7.59 -5.44
CA GLN A 64 12.73 8.28 -5.75
C GLN A 64 11.93 7.56 -6.84
N GLU A 65 12.18 6.29 -7.06
CA GLU A 65 11.58 5.50 -8.14
C GLU A 65 10.34 4.76 -7.67
N ASP A 66 9.29 4.85 -8.47
CA ASP A 66 8.15 3.95 -8.39
C ASP A 66 8.59 2.51 -8.71
N LYS A 67 7.85 1.51 -8.24
CA LYS A 67 8.22 0.11 -8.45
C LYS A 67 7.15 -0.66 -9.18
N LEU A 68 7.58 -1.45 -10.14
CA LEU A 68 6.73 -2.41 -10.83
C LEU A 68 7.21 -3.82 -10.45
N ILE A 69 6.34 -4.60 -9.82
CA ILE A 69 6.68 -5.92 -9.26
C ILE A 69 5.59 -6.93 -9.58
N THR A 70 5.98 -8.18 -9.77
CA THR A 70 5.02 -9.28 -9.93
C THR A 70 5.19 -10.27 -8.78
N ILE A 71 4.12 -10.49 -8.01
CA ILE A 71 4.09 -11.40 -6.87
C ILE A 71 2.92 -12.38 -7.07
N ALA A 72 3.22 -13.67 -7.01
CA ALA A 72 2.22 -14.73 -7.19
C ALA A 72 1.33 -14.54 -8.44
N GLY A 73 1.90 -14.04 -9.53
CA GLY A 73 1.20 -13.77 -10.79
C GLY A 73 0.42 -12.46 -10.85
N VAL A 74 0.34 -11.70 -9.77
CA VAL A 74 -0.30 -10.38 -9.72
C VAL A 74 0.73 -9.28 -9.94
N ARG A 75 0.45 -8.38 -10.87
CA ARG A 75 1.34 -7.25 -11.24
C ARG A 75 0.95 -6.00 -10.48
N PHE A 76 1.85 -5.58 -9.60
CA PHE A 76 1.72 -4.42 -8.72
C PHE A 76 2.51 -3.23 -9.25
N PHE A 77 1.89 -2.04 -9.22
CA PHE A 77 2.57 -0.76 -9.35
C PHE A 77 2.55 -0.05 -8.00
N LEU A 78 3.72 0.24 -7.44
CA LEU A 78 3.89 0.92 -6.16
C LEU A 78 4.40 2.32 -6.39
N THR A 79 3.71 3.31 -5.87
CA THR A 79 4.09 4.72 -5.93
C THR A 79 3.71 5.43 -4.64
N HIS A 80 4.40 6.50 -4.28
CA HIS A 80 3.84 7.39 -3.25
C HIS A 80 2.69 8.23 -3.80
N GLY A 81 2.71 8.57 -5.09
CA GLY A 81 1.62 9.27 -5.76
C GLY A 81 1.77 10.79 -5.83
N HIS A 82 2.69 11.41 -5.10
CA HIS A 82 2.88 12.87 -5.11
C HIS A 82 3.24 13.41 -6.50
N ASN A 83 4.08 12.71 -7.28
CA ASN A 83 4.45 13.07 -8.66
C ASN A 83 3.29 12.86 -9.65
N LEU A 84 2.32 12.02 -9.31
CA LEU A 84 1.13 11.75 -10.11
C LEU A 84 -0.06 12.62 -9.74
N GLY A 85 0.11 13.52 -8.76
CA GLY A 85 -0.90 14.50 -8.38
C GLY A 85 -2.17 13.89 -7.80
N VAL A 86 -2.06 12.80 -7.03
CA VAL A 86 -3.22 12.05 -6.48
C VAL A 86 -4.12 12.87 -5.56
N LYS A 87 -3.65 14.02 -5.03
CA LYS A 87 -4.49 14.98 -4.28
C LYS A 87 -5.41 15.81 -5.17
N GLN A 88 -5.12 15.90 -6.47
CA GLN A 88 -5.92 16.62 -7.45
C GLN A 88 -6.85 15.71 -8.25
N GLY A 89 -6.65 14.40 -8.19
CA GLY A 89 -7.48 13.40 -8.86
C GLY A 89 -6.70 12.18 -9.31
N MET A 90 -7.41 11.16 -9.78
CA MET A 90 -6.83 9.84 -10.08
C MET A 90 -6.36 9.68 -11.54
N THR A 91 -6.68 10.60 -12.43
CA THR A 91 -6.47 10.45 -13.88
C THR A 91 -5.03 10.11 -14.26
N ARG A 92 -4.04 10.75 -13.62
CA ARG A 92 -2.62 10.46 -13.91
C ARG A 92 -2.19 9.12 -13.33
N LEU A 93 -2.67 8.77 -12.15
CA LEU A 93 -2.41 7.48 -11.53
C LEU A 93 -2.97 6.34 -12.39
N GLU A 94 -4.21 6.46 -12.85
CA GLU A 94 -4.85 5.49 -13.74
C GLU A 94 -4.12 5.35 -15.07
N ALA A 95 -3.69 6.47 -15.68
CA ALA A 95 -2.91 6.45 -16.91
C ALA A 95 -1.57 5.72 -16.74
N GLU A 96 -0.86 5.97 -15.63
CA GLU A 96 0.40 5.30 -15.34
C GLU A 96 0.19 3.81 -15.00
N SER A 97 -0.89 3.48 -14.30
CA SER A 97 -1.28 2.09 -14.03
C SER A 97 -1.52 1.30 -15.32
N ARG A 98 -2.27 1.88 -16.27
CA ARG A 98 -2.51 1.26 -17.60
C ARG A 98 -1.23 1.08 -18.39
N LYS A 99 -0.38 2.11 -18.47
CA LYS A 99 0.91 2.06 -19.17
C LYS A 99 1.80 0.93 -18.65
N ASN A 100 1.76 0.70 -17.34
CA ASN A 100 2.53 -0.35 -16.68
C ASN A 100 1.81 -1.71 -16.67
N LEU A 101 0.60 -1.82 -17.24
CA LEU A 101 -0.22 -3.04 -17.21
C LEU A 101 -0.42 -3.54 -15.78
N ALA A 102 -0.54 -2.64 -14.81
CA ALA A 102 -0.74 -2.98 -13.41
C ALA A 102 -2.15 -3.53 -13.18
N GLN A 103 -2.25 -4.62 -12.45
CA GLN A 103 -3.52 -5.18 -11.99
C GLN A 103 -3.90 -4.61 -10.63
N VAL A 104 -2.89 -4.22 -9.84
CA VAL A 104 -3.06 -3.54 -8.56
C VAL A 104 -2.10 -2.37 -8.49
N THR A 105 -2.60 -1.18 -8.21
CA THR A 105 -1.80 0.02 -7.98
C THR A 105 -1.97 0.46 -6.54
N LEU A 106 -0.85 0.57 -5.83
CA LEU A 106 -0.80 0.98 -4.44
C LEU A 106 -0.15 2.36 -4.34
N TYR A 107 -0.81 3.27 -3.61
CA TYR A 107 -0.33 4.65 -3.46
C TYR A 107 -0.60 5.20 -2.06
N GLY A 108 0.10 6.25 -1.66
CA GLY A 108 -0.05 6.95 -0.38
C GLY A 108 -0.40 8.43 -0.55
N HIS A 109 0.31 9.30 0.17
CA HIS A 109 0.32 10.76 0.05
C HIS A 109 -0.96 11.49 0.44
N THR A 110 -2.14 10.94 0.19
CA THR A 110 -3.40 11.60 0.52
C THR A 110 -3.73 11.50 2.00
N HIS A 111 -3.20 10.49 2.69
CA HIS A 111 -3.56 10.07 4.05
C HIS A 111 -5.05 9.67 4.20
N CYS A 112 -5.70 9.35 3.10
CA CYS A 112 -7.11 8.95 3.07
C CYS A 112 -7.21 7.52 2.53
N CYS A 113 -8.00 6.69 3.19
CA CYS A 113 -8.28 5.34 2.75
C CYS A 113 -9.00 5.33 1.39
N TYR A 114 -8.57 4.46 0.50
CA TYR A 114 -9.20 4.28 -0.80
C TYR A 114 -9.03 2.87 -1.32
N LEU A 115 -10.12 2.22 -1.72
CA LEU A 115 -10.09 0.89 -2.32
C LEU A 115 -11.19 0.77 -3.36
N ARG A 116 -10.85 0.89 -4.65
CA ARG A 116 -11.82 0.77 -5.75
C ARG A 116 -11.18 0.12 -6.97
N GLN A 117 -11.99 -0.59 -7.72
CA GLN A 117 -11.62 -1.07 -9.04
C GLN A 117 -11.91 0.01 -10.09
N HIS A 118 -10.92 0.31 -10.90
CA HIS A 118 -11.01 1.19 -12.05
C HIS A 118 -10.61 0.41 -13.30
N GLU A 119 -11.57 0.16 -14.19
CA GLU A 119 -11.37 -0.71 -15.35
C GLU A 119 -10.80 -2.09 -14.89
N ASN A 120 -9.60 -2.43 -15.34
CA ASN A 120 -8.94 -3.70 -15.04
C ASN A 120 -7.86 -3.58 -13.93
N CYS A 121 -7.83 -2.46 -13.19
CA CYS A 121 -6.85 -2.22 -12.15
C CYS A 121 -7.53 -1.89 -10.82
N TRP A 122 -7.08 -2.51 -9.75
CA TRP A 122 -7.43 -2.16 -8.39
C TRP A 122 -6.53 -1.02 -7.91
N LEU A 123 -7.12 0.08 -7.45
CA LEU A 123 -6.42 1.19 -6.82
C LEU A 123 -6.63 1.11 -5.32
N MET A 124 -5.55 1.07 -4.55
CA MET A 124 -5.61 1.02 -3.09
C MET A 124 -4.66 2.06 -2.48
N ASN A 125 -5.19 2.81 -1.54
CA ASN A 125 -4.43 3.61 -0.59
C ASN A 125 -4.78 3.11 0.81
N PRO A 126 -3.81 2.66 1.62
CA PRO A 126 -4.10 2.14 2.96
C PRO A 126 -4.50 3.24 3.95
N GLY A 127 -4.47 4.51 3.55
CA GLY A 127 -4.52 5.65 4.46
C GLY A 127 -3.16 5.96 5.06
N SER A 128 -3.15 6.69 6.17
CA SER A 128 -1.94 6.94 6.95
C SER A 128 -1.92 6.05 8.19
N ALA A 129 -0.76 5.48 8.48
CA ALA A 129 -0.57 4.67 9.69
C ALA A 129 -0.48 5.51 10.98
N SER A 130 -0.46 6.86 10.88
CA SER A 130 -0.30 7.77 12.01
C SER A 130 -1.16 9.03 11.95
N GLU A 131 -1.32 9.63 10.76
CA GLU A 131 -1.93 10.96 10.56
C GLU A 131 -3.03 10.92 9.49
N PRO A 132 -4.17 10.23 9.72
CA PRO A 132 -5.27 10.18 8.77
C PRO A 132 -5.84 11.58 8.51
N ARG A 133 -6.27 11.83 7.26
CA ARG A 133 -6.91 13.09 6.82
C ARG A 133 -8.34 12.93 6.36
N ASP A 134 -8.86 11.73 6.42
CA ASP A 134 -10.27 11.43 6.32
C ASP A 134 -10.89 11.29 7.73
N LEU A 135 -12.12 10.84 7.78
CA LEU A 135 -12.82 10.61 9.08
C LEU A 135 -12.43 9.26 9.72
N ASN A 136 -11.49 8.53 9.12
CA ASN A 136 -11.04 7.24 9.61
C ASN A 136 -9.92 7.39 10.64
N GLU A 137 -9.67 6.28 11.33
CA GLU A 137 -8.53 6.14 12.21
C GLU A 137 -7.25 5.82 11.44
N PRO A 138 -6.06 5.94 12.06
CA PRO A 138 -4.83 5.45 11.47
C PRO A 138 -4.99 4.00 11.00
N SER A 139 -4.46 3.67 9.83
CA SER A 139 -4.79 2.45 9.14
C SER A 139 -3.62 1.82 8.40
N VAL A 140 -3.75 0.54 8.10
CA VAL A 140 -2.85 -0.23 7.23
C VAL A 140 -3.68 -1.08 6.28
N GLY A 141 -3.09 -1.42 5.15
CA GLY A 141 -3.68 -2.33 4.19
C GLY A 141 -3.17 -3.76 4.38
N LEU A 142 -4.02 -4.72 4.04
CA LEU A 142 -3.67 -6.13 3.91
C LEU A 142 -4.14 -6.63 2.55
N ILE A 143 -3.30 -7.39 1.86
CA ILE A 143 -3.63 -8.05 0.60
C ILE A 143 -3.33 -9.53 0.75
N GLU A 144 -4.35 -10.36 0.68
CA GLU A 144 -4.18 -11.82 0.71
C GLU A 144 -4.33 -12.39 -0.71
N ILE A 145 -3.25 -12.97 -1.23
CA ILE A 145 -3.25 -13.62 -2.54
C ILE A 145 -3.46 -15.11 -2.33
N GLY A 146 -4.66 -15.58 -2.67
CA GLY A 146 -5.01 -16.99 -2.73
C GLY A 146 -4.91 -17.58 -4.14
N ALA A 147 -5.22 -18.85 -4.29
CA ALA A 147 -5.14 -19.54 -5.59
C ALA A 147 -6.20 -19.08 -6.62
N LYS A 148 -7.32 -18.52 -6.16
CA LYS A 148 -8.46 -18.16 -7.01
C LYS A 148 -8.93 -16.72 -6.83
N GLN A 149 -8.38 -16.01 -5.85
CA GLN A 149 -8.82 -14.66 -5.52
C GLN A 149 -7.73 -13.88 -4.80
N VAL A 150 -7.85 -12.56 -4.88
CA VAL A 150 -7.09 -11.61 -4.10
C VAL A 150 -8.07 -10.88 -3.18
N GLU A 151 -7.80 -10.90 -1.88
CA GLU A 151 -8.60 -10.18 -0.89
C GLU A 151 -7.86 -8.94 -0.45
N PHE A 152 -8.56 -7.81 -0.45
CA PHE A 152 -8.06 -6.53 0.00
C PHE A 152 -8.78 -6.12 1.27
N SER A 153 -8.04 -5.63 2.25
CA SER A 153 -8.61 -5.08 3.48
C SER A 153 -7.82 -3.84 3.89
N ILE A 154 -8.53 -2.81 4.34
CA ILE A 154 -7.96 -1.67 5.06
C ILE A 154 -8.50 -1.77 6.48
N ILE A 155 -7.60 -1.81 7.45
CA ILE A 155 -7.92 -2.03 8.86
C ILE A 155 -7.40 -0.90 9.73
N SER A 156 -8.15 -0.57 10.77
CA SER A 156 -7.73 0.36 11.82
C SER A 156 -6.54 -0.22 12.60
N VAL A 157 -5.53 0.60 12.87
CA VAL A 157 -4.43 0.21 13.78
C VAL A 157 -4.80 0.36 15.25
N VAL A 158 -5.94 0.96 15.56
CA VAL A 158 -6.41 1.20 16.93
C VAL A 158 -7.08 -0.06 17.49
N ASP A 159 -8.09 -0.56 16.78
CA ASP A 159 -8.90 -1.70 17.25
C ASP A 159 -8.93 -2.90 16.28
N GLN A 160 -8.27 -2.77 15.11
CA GLN A 160 -8.19 -3.76 14.04
C GLN A 160 -9.55 -4.00 13.34
N SER A 161 -10.50 -3.09 13.49
CA SER A 161 -11.75 -3.15 12.74
C SER A 161 -11.50 -2.96 11.24
N LEU A 162 -12.36 -3.57 10.43
CA LEU A 162 -12.35 -3.38 8.98
C LEU A 162 -12.90 -2.00 8.63
N ILE A 163 -12.10 -1.18 7.93
CA ILE A 163 -12.50 0.13 7.41
C ILE A 163 -13.08 -0.02 6.01
N ASP A 164 -12.40 -0.75 5.11
CA ASP A 164 -12.85 -1.06 3.76
C ASP A 164 -12.30 -2.42 3.33
N GLY A 165 -13.01 -3.11 2.45
CA GLY A 165 -12.55 -4.41 1.97
C GLY A 165 -13.21 -4.82 0.67
N ASN A 166 -12.50 -5.63 -0.12
CA ASN A 166 -13.01 -6.14 -1.39
C ASN A 166 -12.33 -7.46 -1.78
N VAL A 167 -12.96 -8.20 -2.69
CA VAL A 167 -12.46 -9.47 -3.22
C VAL A 167 -12.42 -9.41 -4.74
N TRP A 168 -11.25 -9.64 -5.31
CA TRP A 168 -11.04 -9.80 -6.74
C TRP A 168 -10.87 -11.28 -7.09
N ARG A 169 -11.79 -11.84 -7.86
CA ARG A 169 -11.70 -13.21 -8.36
C ARG A 169 -10.79 -13.27 -9.58
N LEU A 170 -9.78 -14.12 -9.50
CA LEU A 170 -8.86 -14.35 -10.61
C LEU A 170 -9.55 -15.22 -11.67
N GLU A 171 -9.57 -14.76 -12.91
CA GLU A 171 -10.06 -15.57 -14.01
C GLU A 171 -9.14 -16.78 -14.20
N GLN A 172 -9.73 -17.97 -14.23
CA GLN A 172 -8.98 -19.18 -14.62
C GLN A 172 -8.79 -19.11 -16.13
N ASN A 173 -7.59 -18.85 -16.61
CA ASN A 173 -7.26 -19.11 -18.00
C ASN A 173 -7.40 -20.61 -18.24
N ASN A 174 -8.47 -20.99 -18.92
CA ASN A 174 -8.67 -22.35 -19.45
C ASN A 174 -7.66 -22.64 -20.57
#